data_d7ff49270aa459cbd7a4762c0a7e35aa
#
_entry.id   d7ff49270aa459cbd7a4762c0a7e35aa
#
_cell.length_a   1.000
_cell.length_b   1.000
_cell.length_c   1.000
_cell.angle_alpha   90.00
_cell.angle_beta   90.00
_cell.angle_gamma   90.00
#
_symmetry.space_group_name_H-M   'P 1'
#
loop_
_entity.id
_entity.type
_entity.pdbx_description
1 polymer ?
#
loop_
_entity_poly.entity_id
_entity_poly.type
_entity_poly.pdbx_seq_one_letter_code
_entity_poly.pdbx_strand_id
1 'polypeptide(L)'
;MEKILEILFNGLSMGAIYALIALGFVLIFKATGILNFAQGELCMVGAFICYNFATLLNVPYLLSFLITVALGALLGAVINILFFRRLVGEPIFSTIMVTLGLASILTCLAGLIWGHDFYPIRSPFMDKTVTIGNMVLSQAGLYTIGVSVLLFTLFILFFKRSLLGVALKGTAEDSDAAGLMGINVKKMHVIAWTIGTLVAVVAGVFLAEQSFVQTSMSHTGIKAMSAAILGGMESIGGAVVGGVIVGIVEGLAASYLSGMEIGGFHFGDIKDVTAFIIMILVLMIRPHGIFGKEEVERV
;
A
#
# COMPACT_ATOMS: atom_id res chain seq x y z
N MET A 1 0.50 24.83 -19.20
CA MET A 1 -0.20 24.72 -17.91
C MET A 1 -0.96 23.39 -17.85
N GLU A 2 -1.69 23.01 -18.88
CA GLU A 2 -2.47 21.75 -18.97
C GLU A 2 -1.63 20.50 -18.77
N LYS A 3 -0.48 20.39 -19.45
CA LYS A 3 0.43 19.24 -19.28
C LYS A 3 0.91 19.04 -17.83
N ILE A 4 1.14 20.12 -17.09
CA ILE A 4 1.53 20.03 -15.68
C ILE A 4 0.38 19.49 -14.82
N LEU A 5 -0.86 19.91 -15.10
CA LEU A 5 -2.04 19.42 -14.40
C LEU A 5 -2.29 17.94 -14.67
N GLU A 6 -2.10 17.45 -15.90
CA GLU A 6 -2.17 16.03 -16.25
C GLU A 6 -1.10 15.20 -15.50
N ILE A 7 0.14 15.72 -15.43
CA ILE A 7 1.24 15.08 -14.68
C ILE A 7 0.89 15.01 -13.18
N LEU A 8 0.40 16.10 -12.61
CA LEU A 8 -0.01 16.13 -11.20
C LEU A 8 -1.18 15.19 -10.92
N PHE A 9 -2.15 15.10 -11.83
CA PHE A 9 -3.27 14.17 -11.71
C PHE A 9 -2.80 12.70 -11.73
N ASN A 10 -1.94 12.33 -12.70
CA ASN A 10 -1.39 10.99 -12.78
C ASN A 10 -0.52 10.66 -11.56
N GLY A 11 0.31 11.62 -11.11
CA GLY A 11 1.10 11.51 -9.89
C GLY A 11 0.23 11.35 -8.65
N LEU A 12 -0.88 12.09 -8.54
CA LEU A 12 -1.84 11.96 -7.45
C LEU A 12 -2.55 10.60 -7.46
N SER A 13 -2.88 10.08 -8.64
CA SER A 13 -3.50 8.76 -8.80
C SER A 13 -2.58 7.65 -8.33
N MET A 14 -1.30 7.66 -8.75
CA MET A 14 -0.29 6.71 -8.25
C MET A 14 0.00 6.93 -6.77
N GLY A 15 0.07 8.20 -6.34
CA GLY A 15 0.23 8.57 -4.94
C GLY A 15 -0.88 8.04 -4.03
N ALA A 16 -2.12 7.99 -4.53
CA ALA A 16 -3.24 7.40 -3.80
C ALA A 16 -3.05 5.88 -3.60
N ILE A 17 -2.52 5.17 -4.59
CA ILE A 17 -2.17 3.74 -4.48
C ILE A 17 -1.04 3.54 -3.46
N TYR A 18 0.04 4.32 -3.56
CA TYR A 18 1.13 4.27 -2.59
C TYR A 18 0.65 4.58 -1.17
N ALA A 19 -0.24 5.56 -1.02
CA ALA A 19 -0.83 5.91 0.26
C ALA A 19 -1.66 4.77 0.86
N LEU A 20 -2.42 4.02 0.05
CA LEU A 20 -3.16 2.84 0.50
C LEU A 20 -2.20 1.73 0.98
N ILE A 21 -1.18 1.40 0.19
CA ILE A 21 -0.20 0.38 0.58
C ILE A 21 0.56 0.82 1.85
N ALA A 22 1.00 2.09 1.90
CA ALA A 22 1.66 2.69 3.06
C ALA A 22 0.77 2.67 4.31
N LEU A 23 -0.52 2.92 4.16
CA LEU A 23 -1.49 2.80 5.25
C LEU A 23 -1.51 1.37 5.81
N GLY A 24 -1.48 0.36 4.95
CA GLY A 24 -1.41 -1.04 5.37
C GLY A 24 -0.12 -1.35 6.16
N PHE A 25 1.03 -0.84 5.72
CA PHE A 25 2.29 -0.92 6.47
C PHE A 25 2.16 -0.31 7.87
N VAL A 26 1.70 0.94 7.93
CA VAL A 26 1.57 1.68 9.20
C VAL A 26 0.59 1.00 10.15
N LEU A 27 -0.52 0.45 9.65
CA LEU A 27 -1.50 -0.26 10.47
C LEU A 27 -0.93 -1.51 11.13
N ILE A 28 -0.25 -2.35 10.34
CA ILE A 28 0.37 -3.57 10.84
C ILE A 28 1.50 -3.24 11.79
N PHE A 29 2.40 -2.33 11.41
CA PHE A 29 3.53 -1.93 12.24
C PHE A 29 3.08 -1.34 13.57
N LYS A 30 2.16 -0.39 13.55
CA LYS A 30 1.65 0.26 14.75
C LYS A 30 0.99 -0.71 15.72
N ALA A 31 0.22 -1.68 15.21
CA ALA A 31 -0.49 -2.63 16.07
C ALA A 31 0.38 -3.79 16.58
N THR A 32 1.45 -4.15 15.87
CA THR A 32 2.22 -5.38 16.15
C THR A 32 3.71 -5.19 16.29
N GLY A 33 4.25 -3.99 16.00
CA GLY A 33 5.68 -3.74 15.90
C GLY A 33 6.36 -4.43 14.70
N ILE A 34 5.61 -5.07 13.81
CA ILE A 34 6.11 -5.90 12.72
C ILE A 34 6.14 -5.10 11.41
N LEU A 35 7.33 -4.97 10.81
CA LEU A 35 7.49 -4.50 9.43
C LEU A 35 7.11 -5.63 8.46
N ASN A 36 5.97 -5.48 7.78
CA ASN A 36 5.50 -6.50 6.85
C ASN A 36 6.09 -6.31 5.44
N PHE A 37 7.27 -6.85 5.17
CA PHE A 37 7.89 -6.76 3.85
C PHE A 37 7.09 -7.45 2.72
N ALA A 38 6.12 -8.31 3.06
CA ALA A 38 5.23 -8.95 2.09
C ALA A 38 4.04 -8.09 1.64
N GLN A 39 4.00 -6.80 2.01
CA GLN A 39 2.87 -5.92 1.71
C GLN A 39 2.68 -5.71 0.20
N GLY A 40 3.78 -5.64 -0.56
CA GLY A 40 3.74 -5.54 -2.01
C GLY A 40 3.22 -6.80 -2.68
N GLU A 41 3.58 -7.97 -2.16
CA GLU A 41 3.08 -9.27 -2.62
C GLU A 41 1.59 -9.45 -2.31
N LEU A 42 1.12 -8.94 -1.19
CA LEU A 42 -0.32 -8.93 -0.88
C LEU A 42 -1.09 -8.03 -1.85
N CYS A 43 -0.51 -6.90 -2.24
CA CYS A 43 -1.04 -6.05 -3.30
C CYS A 43 -1.11 -6.82 -4.64
N MET A 44 -0.03 -7.46 -5.06
CA MET A 44 0.05 -8.31 -6.25
C MET A 44 -0.99 -9.44 -6.22
N VAL A 45 -1.07 -10.19 -5.13
CA VAL A 45 -2.06 -11.28 -4.97
C VAL A 45 -3.49 -10.76 -5.10
N GLY A 46 -3.78 -9.56 -4.56
CA GLY A 46 -5.08 -8.91 -4.74
C GLY A 46 -5.41 -8.64 -6.20
N ALA A 47 -4.45 -8.14 -6.97
CA ALA A 47 -4.60 -7.92 -8.41
C ALA A 47 -4.90 -9.23 -9.16
N PHE A 48 -4.16 -10.31 -8.87
CA PHE A 48 -4.38 -11.62 -9.50
C PHE A 48 -5.73 -12.24 -9.12
N ILE A 49 -6.17 -12.11 -7.86
CA ILE A 49 -7.50 -12.59 -7.45
C ILE A 49 -8.58 -11.85 -8.24
N CYS A 50 -8.51 -10.53 -8.34
CA CYS A 50 -9.47 -9.74 -9.10
C CYS A 50 -9.45 -10.10 -10.59
N TYR A 51 -8.27 -10.30 -11.17
CA TYR A 51 -8.10 -10.76 -12.54
C TYR A 51 -8.79 -12.11 -12.79
N ASN A 52 -8.64 -13.08 -11.89
CA ASN A 52 -9.31 -14.38 -12.00
C ASN A 52 -10.83 -14.22 -12.11
N PHE A 53 -11.44 -13.47 -11.20
CA PHE A 53 -12.89 -13.32 -11.19
C PHE A 53 -13.39 -12.44 -12.33
N ALA A 54 -12.77 -11.28 -12.56
CA ALA A 54 -13.23 -10.32 -13.54
C ALA A 54 -12.94 -10.75 -14.98
N THR A 55 -11.77 -11.35 -15.24
CA THR A 55 -11.31 -11.64 -16.61
C THR A 55 -11.48 -13.11 -16.98
N LEU A 56 -11.01 -14.06 -16.15
CA LEU A 56 -11.09 -15.48 -16.49
C LEU A 56 -12.49 -16.05 -16.29
N LEU A 57 -13.14 -15.73 -15.16
CA LEU A 57 -14.49 -16.22 -14.85
C LEU A 57 -15.61 -15.32 -15.38
N ASN A 58 -15.27 -14.16 -15.99
CA ASN A 58 -16.24 -13.19 -16.53
C ASN A 58 -17.30 -12.73 -15.51
N VAL A 59 -16.96 -12.68 -14.22
CA VAL A 59 -17.83 -12.16 -13.17
C VAL A 59 -17.91 -10.63 -13.30
N PRO A 60 -19.09 -10.00 -13.07
CA PRO A 60 -19.19 -8.54 -13.07
C PRO A 60 -18.14 -7.90 -12.17
N TYR A 61 -17.50 -6.82 -12.66
CA TYR A 61 -16.35 -6.19 -12.00
C TYR A 61 -16.60 -5.86 -10.50
N LEU A 62 -17.75 -5.24 -10.19
CA LEU A 62 -18.09 -4.89 -8.81
C LEU A 62 -18.12 -6.12 -7.89
N LEU A 63 -18.70 -7.24 -8.37
CA LEU A 63 -18.74 -8.49 -7.62
C LEU A 63 -17.34 -9.09 -7.47
N SER A 64 -16.54 -9.07 -8.54
CA SER A 64 -15.13 -9.49 -8.52
C SER A 64 -14.32 -8.68 -7.50
N PHE A 65 -14.51 -7.37 -7.45
CA PHE A 65 -13.89 -6.49 -6.46
C PHE A 65 -14.30 -6.87 -5.03
N LEU A 66 -15.59 -7.06 -4.75
CA LEU A 66 -16.09 -7.44 -3.42
C LEU A 66 -15.57 -8.82 -2.97
N ILE A 67 -15.53 -9.80 -3.89
CA ILE A 67 -14.95 -11.12 -3.63
C ILE A 67 -13.46 -10.98 -3.31
N THR A 68 -12.73 -10.16 -4.08
CA THR A 68 -11.30 -9.92 -3.87
C THR A 68 -11.03 -9.29 -2.49
N VAL A 69 -11.83 -8.31 -2.10
CA VAL A 69 -11.76 -7.68 -0.76
C VAL A 69 -12.03 -8.71 0.35
N ALA A 70 -13.06 -9.55 0.20
CA ALA A 70 -13.38 -10.58 1.18
C ALA A 70 -12.27 -11.65 1.31
N LEU A 71 -11.73 -12.11 0.18
CA LEU A 71 -10.61 -13.07 0.16
C LEU A 71 -9.33 -12.44 0.69
N GLY A 72 -9.07 -11.18 0.41
CA GLY A 72 -7.95 -10.43 0.97
C GLY A 72 -8.03 -10.29 2.49
N ALA A 73 -9.21 -9.99 3.02
CA ALA A 73 -9.44 -9.95 4.47
C ALA A 73 -9.20 -11.32 5.12
N LEU A 74 -9.72 -12.40 4.50
CA LEU A 74 -9.48 -13.75 4.95
C LEU A 74 -8.00 -14.13 4.91
N LEU A 75 -7.30 -13.79 3.82
CA LEU A 75 -5.87 -14.03 3.67
C LEU A 75 -5.05 -13.35 4.77
N GLY A 76 -5.33 -12.09 5.08
CA GLY A 76 -4.67 -11.37 6.18
C GLY A 76 -4.90 -12.02 7.54
N ALA A 77 -6.13 -12.45 7.84
CA ALA A 77 -6.41 -13.17 9.06
C ALA A 77 -5.66 -14.52 9.13
N VAL A 78 -5.67 -15.30 8.06
CA VAL A 78 -4.98 -16.59 7.96
C VAL A 78 -3.47 -16.43 8.12
N ILE A 79 -2.86 -15.46 7.43
CA ILE A 79 -1.43 -15.16 7.54
C ILE A 79 -1.06 -14.83 8.99
N ASN A 80 -1.82 -13.97 9.66
CA ASN A 80 -1.54 -13.65 11.06
C ASN A 80 -1.64 -14.88 11.95
N ILE A 81 -2.71 -15.68 11.83
CA ILE A 81 -2.94 -16.85 12.68
C ILE A 81 -1.87 -17.92 12.48
N LEU A 82 -1.45 -18.16 11.24
CA LEU A 82 -0.49 -19.23 10.92
C LEU A 82 0.95 -18.85 11.25
N PHE A 83 1.36 -17.62 10.91
CA PHE A 83 2.76 -17.20 10.98
C PHE A 83 3.01 -16.24 12.16
N PHE A 84 2.29 -15.12 12.26
CA PHE A 84 2.68 -14.02 13.13
C PHE A 84 2.16 -14.10 14.55
N ARG A 85 1.06 -14.84 14.79
CA ARG A 85 0.53 -15.03 16.16
C ARG A 85 1.54 -15.64 17.12
N ARG A 86 2.49 -16.44 16.61
CA ARG A 86 3.55 -17.10 17.39
C ARG A 86 4.82 -16.26 17.55
N LEU A 87 4.93 -15.18 16.77
CA LEU A 87 6.11 -14.32 16.74
C LEU A 87 5.95 -13.05 17.61
N VAL A 88 4.86 -12.95 18.33
CA VAL A 88 4.65 -11.83 19.27
C VAL A 88 5.64 -11.96 20.42
N GLY A 89 6.48 -10.93 20.63
CA GLY A 89 7.54 -10.93 21.63
C GLY A 89 8.88 -11.49 21.16
N GLU A 90 8.97 -12.01 19.94
CA GLU A 90 10.21 -12.48 19.34
C GLU A 90 11.06 -11.32 18.81
N PRO A 91 12.39 -11.50 18.66
CA PRO A 91 13.28 -10.47 18.14
C PRO A 91 12.82 -9.93 16.78
N ILE A 92 12.98 -8.63 16.57
CA ILE A 92 12.59 -7.92 15.31
C ILE A 92 13.20 -8.60 14.08
N PHE A 93 14.44 -9.08 14.18
CA PHE A 93 15.13 -9.76 13.09
C PHE A 93 14.39 -11.03 12.63
N SER A 94 13.94 -11.86 13.58
CA SER A 94 13.18 -13.09 13.26
C SER A 94 11.87 -12.77 12.53
N THR A 95 11.20 -11.72 12.96
CA THR A 95 9.94 -11.27 12.39
C THR A 95 10.12 -10.75 10.96
N ILE A 96 11.19 -9.97 10.72
CA ILE A 96 11.55 -9.50 9.38
C ILE A 96 11.84 -10.69 8.44
N MET A 97 12.62 -11.69 8.90
CA MET A 97 12.93 -12.86 8.07
C MET A 97 11.69 -13.65 7.69
N VAL A 98 10.70 -13.77 8.59
CA VAL A 98 9.43 -14.44 8.29
C VAL A 98 8.61 -13.64 7.26
N THR A 99 8.59 -12.30 7.33
CA THR A 99 7.88 -11.50 6.31
C THR A 99 8.54 -11.58 4.95
N LEU A 100 9.89 -11.61 4.87
CA LEU A 100 10.62 -11.82 3.63
C LEU A 100 10.41 -13.23 3.06
N GLY A 101 10.38 -14.25 3.93
CA GLY A 101 10.03 -15.61 3.53
C GLY A 101 8.61 -15.70 2.97
N LEU A 102 7.65 -15.03 3.63
CA LEU A 102 6.28 -14.95 3.14
C LEU A 102 6.20 -14.25 1.78
N ALA A 103 6.93 -13.14 1.60
CA ALA A 103 7.03 -12.43 0.33
C ALA A 103 7.50 -13.37 -0.79
N SER A 104 8.59 -14.12 -0.55
CA SER A 104 9.13 -15.08 -1.51
C SER A 104 8.13 -16.20 -1.84
N ILE A 105 7.42 -16.73 -0.84
CA ILE A 105 6.39 -17.76 -1.04
C ILE A 105 5.25 -17.20 -1.91
N LEU A 106 4.73 -16.00 -1.62
CA LEU A 106 3.63 -15.42 -2.37
C LEU A 106 4.03 -15.13 -3.82
N THR A 107 5.23 -14.60 -4.06
CA THR A 107 5.75 -14.37 -5.41
C THR A 107 5.93 -15.67 -6.19
N CYS A 108 6.50 -16.69 -5.55
CA CYS A 108 6.66 -18.02 -6.17
C CYS A 108 5.30 -18.65 -6.51
N LEU A 109 4.35 -18.62 -5.58
CA LEU A 109 2.99 -19.15 -5.82
C LEU A 109 2.28 -18.38 -6.94
N ALA A 110 2.41 -17.06 -6.99
CA ALA A 110 1.86 -16.26 -8.07
C ALA A 110 2.46 -16.66 -9.44
N GLY A 111 3.78 -16.81 -9.51
CA GLY A 111 4.47 -17.25 -10.74
C GLY A 111 4.09 -18.67 -11.18
N LEU A 112 3.87 -19.60 -10.22
CA LEU A 112 3.44 -20.97 -10.52
C LEU A 112 1.98 -21.05 -10.99
N ILE A 113 1.08 -20.24 -10.44
CA ILE A 113 -0.35 -20.30 -10.75
C ILE A 113 -0.68 -19.53 -12.02
N TRP A 114 -0.13 -18.32 -12.18
CA TRP A 114 -0.48 -17.38 -13.26
C TRP A 114 0.63 -17.18 -14.28
N GLY A 115 1.87 -17.56 -13.97
CA GLY A 115 3.03 -17.28 -14.83
C GLY A 115 3.61 -15.88 -14.61
N HIS A 116 4.41 -15.44 -15.59
CA HIS A 116 5.13 -14.14 -15.54
C HIS A 116 4.71 -13.19 -16.66
N ASP A 117 3.61 -13.49 -17.35
CA ASP A 117 3.09 -12.68 -18.44
C ASP A 117 2.35 -11.44 -17.93
N PHE A 118 2.00 -10.54 -18.85
CA PHE A 118 1.25 -9.33 -18.60
C PHE A 118 -0.23 -9.59 -18.88
N TYR A 119 -1.06 -9.46 -17.85
CA TYR A 119 -2.49 -9.74 -17.98
C TYR A 119 -3.30 -8.45 -17.84
N PRO A 120 -4.10 -8.07 -18.86
CA PRO A 120 -5.03 -6.96 -18.74
C PRO A 120 -6.21 -7.35 -17.84
N ILE A 121 -6.58 -6.50 -16.92
CA ILE A 121 -7.79 -6.69 -16.09
C ILE A 121 -9.00 -6.17 -16.84
N ARG A 122 -10.11 -6.90 -16.79
CA ARG A 122 -11.38 -6.45 -17.37
C ARG A 122 -12.09 -5.51 -16.41
N SER A 123 -11.79 -4.21 -16.52
CA SER A 123 -12.41 -3.15 -15.73
C SER A 123 -13.30 -2.26 -16.59
N PRO A 124 -14.42 -1.75 -16.07
CA PRO A 124 -15.26 -0.79 -16.77
C PRO A 124 -14.58 0.58 -16.96
N PHE A 125 -13.47 0.84 -16.25
CA PHE A 125 -12.74 2.11 -16.23
C PHE A 125 -11.46 2.09 -17.07
N MET A 126 -10.96 0.89 -17.43
CA MET A 126 -9.75 0.71 -18.22
C MET A 126 -9.95 1.30 -19.62
N ASP A 127 -8.92 1.94 -20.15
CA ASP A 127 -8.89 2.57 -21.48
C ASP A 127 -9.94 3.68 -21.71
N LYS A 128 -10.65 4.10 -20.67
CA LYS A 128 -11.57 5.22 -20.74
C LYS A 128 -10.95 6.50 -20.22
N THR A 129 -11.19 7.57 -20.97
CA THR A 129 -10.73 8.91 -20.61
C THR A 129 -11.90 9.88 -20.49
N VAL A 130 -11.76 10.88 -19.64
CA VAL A 130 -12.67 12.03 -19.54
C VAL A 130 -11.90 13.25 -19.98
N THR A 131 -12.43 13.96 -20.97
CA THR A 131 -11.87 15.23 -21.41
C THR A 131 -12.53 16.37 -20.66
N ILE A 132 -11.75 17.16 -19.92
CA ILE A 132 -12.21 18.37 -19.26
C ILE A 132 -11.44 19.56 -19.88
N GLY A 133 -12.10 20.29 -20.76
CA GLY A 133 -11.43 21.28 -21.62
C GLY A 133 -10.47 20.58 -22.58
N ASN A 134 -9.19 20.90 -22.53
CA ASN A 134 -8.13 20.28 -23.33
C ASN A 134 -7.33 19.19 -22.57
N MET A 135 -7.71 18.91 -21.30
CA MET A 135 -7.04 17.88 -20.48
C MET A 135 -7.70 16.52 -20.68
N VAL A 136 -6.87 15.47 -20.83
CA VAL A 136 -7.31 14.07 -20.93
C VAL A 136 -6.99 13.34 -19.64
N LEU A 137 -8.01 13.03 -18.85
CA LEU A 137 -7.87 12.34 -17.56
C LEU A 137 -8.33 10.89 -17.65
N SER A 138 -7.57 9.96 -17.11
CA SER A 138 -7.96 8.56 -17.01
C SER A 138 -9.13 8.38 -16.05
N GLN A 139 -10.17 7.64 -16.47
CA GLN A 139 -11.28 7.27 -15.58
C GLN A 139 -10.82 6.38 -14.44
N ALA A 140 -9.89 5.46 -14.69
CA ALA A 140 -9.30 4.61 -13.67
C ALA A 140 -8.59 5.46 -12.59
N GLY A 141 -7.87 6.52 -12.99
CA GLY A 141 -7.23 7.46 -12.05
C GLY A 141 -8.25 8.22 -11.20
N LEU A 142 -9.33 8.73 -11.79
CA LEU A 142 -10.41 9.41 -11.05
C LEU A 142 -11.08 8.48 -10.05
N TYR A 143 -11.37 7.24 -10.47
CA TYR A 143 -11.95 6.22 -9.59
C TYR A 143 -11.00 5.87 -8.43
N THR A 144 -9.71 5.64 -8.73
CA THR A 144 -8.68 5.37 -7.73
C THR A 144 -8.61 6.47 -6.68
N ILE A 145 -8.52 7.74 -7.09
CA ILE A 145 -8.47 8.87 -6.16
C ILE A 145 -9.75 8.95 -5.32
N GLY A 146 -10.92 8.87 -5.97
CA GLY A 146 -12.21 8.97 -5.29
C GLY A 146 -12.42 7.89 -4.23
N VAL A 147 -12.15 6.61 -4.59
CA VAL A 147 -12.30 5.49 -3.65
C VAL A 147 -11.23 5.54 -2.56
N SER A 148 -9.98 5.95 -2.88
CA SER A 148 -8.93 6.11 -1.87
C SER A 148 -9.29 7.17 -0.84
N VAL A 149 -9.80 8.32 -1.25
CA VAL A 149 -10.27 9.38 -0.32
C VAL A 149 -11.42 8.86 0.55
N LEU A 150 -12.36 8.12 -0.03
CA LEU A 150 -13.45 7.48 0.74
C LEU A 150 -12.88 6.51 1.78
N LEU A 151 -11.96 5.63 1.39
CA LEU A 151 -11.32 4.68 2.29
C LEU A 151 -10.54 5.39 3.40
N PHE A 152 -9.74 6.41 3.10
CA PHE A 152 -9.03 7.19 4.12
C PHE A 152 -10.00 7.84 5.11
N THR A 153 -11.11 8.38 4.62
CA THR A 153 -12.15 8.97 5.47
C THR A 153 -12.79 7.92 6.37
N LEU A 154 -13.13 6.75 5.83
CA LEU A 154 -13.66 5.62 6.62
C LEU A 154 -12.67 5.15 7.67
N PHE A 155 -11.37 5.07 7.34
CA PHE A 155 -10.32 4.73 8.30
C PHE A 155 -10.20 5.74 9.43
N ILE A 156 -10.19 7.03 9.12
CA ILE A 156 -10.14 8.09 10.13
C ILE A 156 -11.36 7.98 11.07
N LEU A 157 -12.55 7.78 10.51
CA LEU A 157 -13.78 7.61 11.29
C LEU A 157 -13.74 6.33 12.14
N PHE A 158 -13.28 5.20 11.56
CA PHE A 158 -13.11 3.94 12.27
C PHE A 158 -12.21 4.10 13.50
N PHE A 159 -11.02 4.68 13.33
CA PHE A 159 -10.08 4.90 14.44
C PHE A 159 -10.51 5.96 15.45
N LYS A 160 -11.37 6.91 15.06
CA LYS A 160 -11.86 7.95 15.97
C LYS A 160 -13.12 7.54 16.74
N ARG A 161 -14.00 6.72 16.14
CA ARG A 161 -15.34 6.48 16.68
C ARG A 161 -15.64 5.03 17.03
N SER A 162 -14.92 4.04 16.49
CA SER A 162 -15.21 2.63 16.79
C SER A 162 -14.46 2.16 18.04
N LEU A 163 -15.08 1.32 18.85
CA LEU A 163 -14.45 0.67 20.00
C LEU A 163 -13.24 -0.17 19.58
N LEU A 164 -13.33 -0.84 18.42
CA LEU A 164 -12.22 -1.61 17.86
C LEU A 164 -11.04 -0.70 17.47
N GLY A 165 -11.32 0.45 16.87
CA GLY A 165 -10.29 1.44 16.53
C GLY A 165 -9.58 2.01 17.76
N VAL A 166 -10.32 2.26 18.85
CA VAL A 166 -9.75 2.69 20.13
C VAL A 166 -8.92 1.57 20.75
N ALA A 167 -9.43 0.32 20.75
CA ALA A 167 -8.70 -0.84 21.26
C ALA A 167 -7.41 -1.09 20.47
N LEU A 168 -7.43 -0.97 19.12
CA LEU A 168 -6.23 -1.06 18.29
C LEU A 168 -5.20 0.02 18.63
N LYS A 169 -5.63 1.26 18.88
CA LYS A 169 -4.72 2.33 19.33
C LYS A 169 -4.10 2.03 20.70
N GLY A 170 -4.92 1.59 21.66
CA GLY A 170 -4.41 1.23 22.99
C GLY A 170 -3.41 0.09 22.94
N THR A 171 -3.69 -0.95 22.13
CA THR A 171 -2.75 -2.06 21.90
C THR A 171 -1.46 -1.60 21.22
N ALA A 172 -1.55 -0.59 20.36
CA ALA A 172 -0.41 -0.01 19.65
C ALA A 172 0.49 0.86 20.53
N GLU A 173 -0.07 1.49 21.56
CA GLU A 173 0.68 2.32 22.52
C GLU A 173 1.34 1.48 23.61
N ASP A 174 0.60 0.54 24.18
CA ASP A 174 1.10 -0.39 25.21
C ASP A 174 0.23 -1.67 25.18
N SER A 175 0.81 -2.75 24.65
CA SER A 175 0.11 -4.04 24.54
C SER A 175 -0.14 -4.70 25.88
N ASP A 176 0.75 -4.50 26.87
CA ASP A 176 0.65 -5.10 28.19
C ASP A 176 -0.42 -4.38 29.02
N ALA A 177 -0.40 -3.04 29.03
CA ALA A 177 -1.44 -2.25 29.66
C ALA A 177 -2.82 -2.52 29.04
N ALA A 178 -2.91 -2.61 27.70
CA ALA A 178 -4.16 -2.96 27.02
C ALA A 178 -4.66 -4.34 27.43
N GLY A 179 -3.76 -5.31 27.59
CA GLY A 179 -4.09 -6.67 28.08
C GLY A 179 -4.65 -6.64 29.51
N LEU A 180 -4.05 -5.86 30.40
CA LEU A 180 -4.53 -5.68 31.78
C LEU A 180 -5.91 -5.02 31.85
N MET A 181 -6.23 -4.14 30.89
CA MET A 181 -7.56 -3.54 30.74
C MET A 181 -8.60 -4.46 30.09
N GLY A 182 -8.24 -5.74 29.84
CA GLY A 182 -9.15 -6.73 29.28
C GLY A 182 -9.24 -6.76 27.75
N ILE A 183 -8.39 -6.02 27.04
CA ILE A 183 -8.33 -6.06 25.58
C ILE A 183 -7.61 -7.32 25.13
N ASN A 184 -8.24 -8.10 24.25
CA ASN A 184 -7.60 -9.30 23.70
C ASN A 184 -6.59 -8.89 22.59
N VAL A 185 -5.33 -8.68 22.98
CA VAL A 185 -4.23 -8.27 22.11
C VAL A 185 -4.08 -9.15 20.87
N LYS A 186 -4.20 -10.49 21.05
CA LYS A 186 -4.11 -11.45 19.91
C LYS A 186 -5.19 -11.22 18.87
N LYS A 187 -6.42 -10.87 19.30
CA LYS A 187 -7.51 -10.52 18.36
C LYS A 187 -7.22 -9.18 17.68
N MET A 188 -6.65 -8.20 18.38
CA MET A 188 -6.28 -6.91 17.79
C MET A 188 -5.23 -7.08 16.70
N HIS A 189 -4.22 -7.95 16.90
CA HIS A 189 -3.23 -8.26 15.88
C HIS A 189 -3.87 -8.89 14.63
N VAL A 190 -4.78 -9.87 14.80
CA VAL A 190 -5.52 -10.47 13.66
C VAL A 190 -6.29 -9.38 12.89
N ILE A 191 -6.99 -8.49 13.61
CA ILE A 191 -7.77 -7.41 12.98
C ILE A 191 -6.84 -6.44 12.23
N ALA A 192 -5.70 -6.05 12.81
CA ALA A 192 -4.72 -5.18 12.15
C ALA A 192 -4.18 -5.78 10.84
N TRP A 193 -3.81 -7.07 10.87
CA TRP A 193 -3.36 -7.79 9.68
C TRP A 193 -4.47 -7.95 8.63
N THR A 194 -5.69 -8.26 9.07
CA THR A 194 -6.87 -8.33 8.19
C THR A 194 -7.09 -7.02 7.47
N ILE A 195 -7.12 -5.92 8.20
CA ILE A 195 -7.34 -4.58 7.64
C ILE A 195 -6.16 -4.15 6.76
N GLY A 196 -4.92 -4.34 7.22
CA GLY A 196 -3.70 -3.97 6.48
C GLY A 196 -3.58 -4.74 5.15
N THR A 197 -3.91 -6.04 5.15
CA THR A 197 -3.95 -6.86 3.92
C THR A 197 -5.11 -6.45 3.00
N LEU A 198 -6.29 -6.17 3.56
CA LEU A 198 -7.45 -5.70 2.80
C LEU A 198 -7.10 -4.43 2.00
N VAL A 199 -6.43 -3.47 2.64
CA VAL A 199 -6.04 -2.21 1.97
C VAL A 199 -4.99 -2.47 0.89
N ALA A 200 -4.02 -3.35 1.13
CA ALA A 200 -3.04 -3.75 0.12
C ALA A 200 -3.70 -4.40 -1.11
N VAL A 201 -4.65 -5.30 -0.88
CA VAL A 201 -5.42 -5.97 -1.94
C VAL A 201 -6.23 -4.97 -2.77
N VAL A 202 -6.88 -4.00 -2.13
CA VAL A 202 -7.60 -2.92 -2.83
C VAL A 202 -6.65 -2.07 -3.67
N ALA A 203 -5.49 -1.70 -3.11
CA ALA A 203 -4.46 -0.97 -3.85
C ALA A 203 -3.96 -1.77 -5.07
N GLY A 204 -3.85 -3.11 -4.93
CA GLY A 204 -3.48 -4.00 -6.02
C GLY A 204 -4.48 -4.00 -7.17
N VAL A 205 -5.77 -3.97 -6.88
CA VAL A 205 -6.80 -3.85 -7.92
C VAL A 205 -6.68 -2.51 -8.64
N PHE A 206 -6.49 -1.41 -7.92
CA PHE A 206 -6.32 -0.08 -8.55
C PHE A 206 -5.03 0.03 -9.36
N LEU A 207 -3.95 -0.59 -8.90
CA LEU A 207 -2.71 -0.65 -9.66
C LEU A 207 -2.89 -1.45 -10.96
N ALA A 208 -3.63 -2.56 -10.91
CA ALA A 208 -3.94 -3.38 -12.09
C ALA A 208 -4.81 -2.66 -13.12
N GLU A 209 -5.65 -1.71 -12.70
CA GLU A 209 -6.45 -0.87 -13.62
C GLU A 209 -5.62 0.19 -14.34
N GLN A 210 -4.49 0.60 -13.77
CA GLN A 210 -3.59 1.60 -14.35
C GLN A 210 -2.43 0.97 -15.12
N SER A 211 -2.23 -0.35 -14.96
CA SER A 211 -1.16 -1.11 -15.59
C SER A 211 -1.65 -2.52 -15.94
N PHE A 212 -0.73 -3.46 -16.12
CA PHE A 212 -1.03 -4.88 -16.29
C PHE A 212 -0.83 -5.63 -14.98
N VAL A 213 -1.63 -6.68 -14.75
CA VAL A 213 -1.39 -7.62 -13.66
C VAL A 213 -0.17 -8.46 -14.00
N GLN A 214 0.84 -8.44 -13.15
CA GLN A 214 2.10 -9.15 -13.31
C GLN A 214 2.79 -9.33 -11.96
N THR A 215 3.74 -10.28 -11.89
CA THR A 215 4.44 -10.57 -10.64
C THR A 215 5.33 -9.42 -10.14
N SER A 216 5.84 -8.57 -11.05
CA SER A 216 6.66 -7.40 -10.69
C SER A 216 5.88 -6.27 -10.00
N MET A 217 4.53 -6.33 -9.97
CA MET A 217 3.71 -5.38 -9.20
C MET A 217 4.09 -5.35 -7.71
N SER A 218 4.65 -6.44 -7.18
CA SER A 218 5.11 -6.51 -5.78
C SER A 218 6.17 -5.45 -5.45
N HIS A 219 7.00 -5.03 -6.42
CA HIS A 219 8.00 -3.96 -6.21
C HIS A 219 7.39 -2.61 -5.83
N THR A 220 6.11 -2.40 -6.16
CA THR A 220 5.36 -1.20 -5.72
C THR A 220 5.27 -1.12 -4.19
N GLY A 221 5.29 -2.26 -3.49
CA GLY A 221 5.34 -2.31 -2.04
C GLY A 221 6.58 -1.65 -1.45
N ILE A 222 7.75 -1.80 -2.08
CA ILE A 222 9.00 -1.19 -1.61
C ILE A 222 8.96 0.34 -1.75
N LYS A 223 8.38 0.86 -2.85
CA LYS A 223 8.15 2.29 -3.04
C LYS A 223 7.14 2.84 -2.02
N ALA A 224 6.08 2.11 -1.75
CA ALA A 224 5.09 2.47 -0.76
C ALA A 224 5.64 2.40 0.68
N MET A 225 6.61 1.52 0.96
CA MET A 225 7.32 1.49 2.23
C MET A 225 8.14 2.78 2.42
N SER A 226 8.86 3.24 1.37
CA SER A 226 9.54 4.54 1.45
C SER A 226 8.57 5.69 1.68
N ALA A 227 7.37 5.64 1.12
CA ALA A 227 6.30 6.61 1.40
C ALA A 227 5.81 6.55 2.85
N ALA A 228 5.66 5.34 3.42
CA ALA A 228 5.29 5.17 4.83
C ALA A 228 6.35 5.71 5.78
N ILE A 229 7.62 5.44 5.50
CA ILE A 229 8.76 5.92 6.28
C ILE A 229 8.86 7.45 6.18
N LEU A 230 8.75 8.01 4.98
CA LEU A 230 8.74 9.44 4.73
C LEU A 230 7.62 10.16 5.50
N GLY A 231 6.43 9.56 5.51
CA GLY A 231 5.29 10.07 6.27
C GLY A 231 5.43 9.95 7.78
N GLY A 232 6.18 8.96 8.24
CA GLY A 232 6.34 8.54 9.64
C GLY A 232 5.56 7.26 9.92
N MET A 233 6.28 6.19 10.30
CA MET A 233 5.76 4.81 10.45
C MET A 233 4.66 4.67 11.52
N GLU A 234 4.49 5.64 12.39
CA GLU A 234 3.44 5.65 13.43
C GLU A 234 2.24 6.53 13.08
N SER A 235 2.31 7.25 11.96
CA SER A 235 1.28 8.23 11.60
C SER A 235 0.45 7.77 10.40
N ILE A 236 -0.83 7.43 10.65
CA ILE A 236 -1.81 7.11 9.59
C ILE A 236 -1.94 8.28 8.59
N GLY A 237 -2.02 9.52 9.10
CA GLY A 237 -2.07 10.71 8.25
C GLY A 237 -0.76 10.93 7.49
N GLY A 238 0.37 10.61 8.15
CA GLY A 238 1.70 10.66 7.53
C GLY A 238 1.82 9.71 6.34
N ALA A 239 1.35 8.48 6.46
CA ALA A 239 1.34 7.50 5.36
C ALA A 239 0.60 8.02 4.12
N VAL A 240 -0.55 8.69 4.31
CA VAL A 240 -1.32 9.28 3.22
C VAL A 240 -0.54 10.41 2.55
N VAL A 241 -0.01 11.34 3.33
CA VAL A 241 0.76 12.48 2.81
C VAL A 241 2.05 11.98 2.13
N GLY A 242 2.76 11.04 2.74
CA GLY A 242 3.97 10.43 2.18
C GLY A 242 3.70 9.76 0.83
N GLY A 243 2.60 8.98 0.73
CA GLY A 243 2.18 8.36 -0.52
C GLY A 243 1.90 9.36 -1.62
N VAL A 244 1.16 10.42 -1.31
CA VAL A 244 0.86 11.50 -2.26
C VAL A 244 2.14 12.22 -2.71
N ILE A 245 3.04 12.56 -1.80
CA ILE A 245 4.31 13.21 -2.13
C ILE A 245 5.13 12.33 -3.06
N VAL A 246 5.33 11.06 -2.71
CA VAL A 246 6.11 10.11 -3.54
C VAL A 246 5.49 9.98 -4.92
N GLY A 247 4.17 9.80 -5.03
CA GLY A 247 3.49 9.65 -6.31
C GLY A 247 3.58 10.89 -7.20
N ILE A 248 3.43 12.09 -6.64
CA ILE A 248 3.57 13.35 -7.40
C ILE A 248 4.99 13.51 -7.89
N VAL A 249 5.99 13.28 -7.05
CA VAL A 249 7.39 13.49 -7.44
C VAL A 249 7.85 12.42 -8.43
N GLU A 250 7.41 11.15 -8.28
CA GLU A 250 7.65 10.12 -9.29
C GLU A 250 7.01 10.49 -10.63
N GLY A 251 5.77 11.02 -10.63
CA GLY A 251 5.09 11.50 -11.83
C GLY A 251 5.83 12.66 -12.52
N LEU A 252 6.34 13.61 -11.75
CA LEU A 252 7.18 14.70 -12.26
C LEU A 252 8.50 14.16 -12.84
N ALA A 253 9.19 13.28 -12.10
CA ALA A 253 10.42 12.65 -12.54
C ALA A 253 10.23 11.87 -13.85
N ALA A 254 9.17 11.04 -13.92
CA ALA A 254 8.83 10.30 -15.13
C ALA A 254 8.57 11.21 -16.34
N SER A 255 7.95 12.37 -16.12
CA SER A 255 7.60 13.26 -17.25
C SER A 255 8.73 14.15 -17.73
N TYR A 256 9.63 14.57 -16.84
CA TYR A 256 10.71 15.49 -17.17
C TYR A 256 12.06 14.79 -17.39
N LEU A 257 12.34 13.69 -16.71
CA LEU A 257 13.64 13.02 -16.77
C LEU A 257 13.67 11.87 -17.79
N SER A 258 12.54 11.24 -18.12
CA SER A 258 12.51 10.10 -19.03
C SER A 258 12.96 10.38 -20.46
N GLY A 259 12.98 11.65 -20.87
CA GLY A 259 13.46 12.08 -22.19
C GLY A 259 14.89 12.63 -22.19
N MET A 260 15.59 12.65 -21.06
CA MET A 260 16.96 13.17 -20.97
C MET A 260 17.98 12.07 -21.19
N GLU A 261 18.84 12.26 -22.18
CA GLU A 261 20.04 11.45 -22.41
C GLU A 261 21.27 12.34 -22.19
N ILE A 262 22.08 12.04 -21.19
CA ILE A 262 23.33 12.75 -20.91
C ILE A 262 24.46 11.74 -20.89
N GLY A 263 25.42 11.88 -21.84
CA GLY A 263 26.62 11.05 -21.86
C GLY A 263 26.38 9.55 -22.08
N GLY A 264 25.30 9.15 -22.79
CA GLY A 264 24.95 7.76 -23.03
C GLY A 264 24.17 7.07 -21.89
N PHE A 265 23.82 7.83 -20.83
CA PHE A 265 22.94 7.34 -19.76
C PHE A 265 21.50 7.72 -20.05
N HIS A 266 20.61 6.72 -20.08
CA HIS A 266 19.16 6.91 -20.15
C HIS A 266 18.61 7.19 -18.74
N PHE A 267 18.08 8.39 -18.52
CA PHE A 267 17.50 8.77 -17.22
C PHE A 267 16.07 8.25 -17.02
N GLY A 268 15.56 7.40 -17.90
CA GLY A 268 14.21 6.83 -17.82
C GLY A 268 13.94 6.04 -16.54
N ASP A 269 14.96 5.35 -16.02
CA ASP A 269 14.84 4.50 -14.82
C ASP A 269 14.96 5.29 -13.49
N ILE A 270 15.33 6.57 -13.55
CA ILE A 270 15.43 7.43 -12.35
C ILE A 270 14.08 7.55 -11.63
N LYS A 271 12.97 7.47 -12.35
CA LYS A 271 11.64 7.49 -11.75
C LYS A 271 11.50 6.46 -10.60
N ASP A 272 12.08 5.25 -10.79
CA ASP A 272 11.95 4.16 -9.81
C ASP A 272 12.81 4.41 -8.55
N VAL A 273 13.86 5.19 -8.67
CA VAL A 273 14.77 5.56 -7.57
C VAL A 273 14.32 6.83 -6.85
N THR A 274 13.48 7.65 -7.48
CA THR A 274 13.05 8.95 -6.97
C THR A 274 12.38 8.86 -5.59
N ALA A 275 11.56 7.82 -5.36
CA ALA A 275 10.92 7.57 -4.07
C ALA A 275 11.94 7.43 -2.93
N PHE A 276 13.04 6.74 -3.20
CA PHE A 276 14.11 6.51 -2.22
C PHE A 276 14.95 7.76 -1.99
N ILE A 277 15.25 8.51 -3.06
CA ILE A 277 16.01 9.77 -2.96
C ILE A 277 15.27 10.74 -2.04
N ILE A 278 13.96 10.93 -2.25
CA ILE A 278 13.17 11.84 -1.41
C ILE A 278 13.10 11.33 0.02
N MET A 279 12.90 10.03 0.22
CA MET A 279 12.89 9.43 1.55
C MET A 279 14.20 9.76 2.28
N ILE A 280 15.36 9.53 1.65
CA ILE A 280 16.68 9.83 2.24
C ILE A 280 16.80 11.31 2.57
N LEU A 281 16.45 12.20 1.65
CA LEU A 281 16.55 13.66 1.86
C LEU A 281 15.68 14.10 3.06
N VAL A 282 14.46 13.58 3.16
CA VAL A 282 13.57 13.92 4.28
C VAL A 282 14.09 13.36 5.60
N LEU A 283 14.57 12.10 5.61
CA LEU A 283 15.12 11.50 6.82
C LEU A 283 16.42 12.16 7.31
N MET A 284 17.24 12.72 6.40
CA MET A 284 18.41 13.53 6.78
C MET A 284 18.02 14.80 7.54
N ILE A 285 16.83 15.36 7.29
CA ILE A 285 16.34 16.58 7.93
C ILE A 285 15.45 16.23 9.14
N ARG A 286 14.61 15.18 8.99
CA ARG A 286 13.67 14.69 10.00
C ARG A 286 13.75 13.16 10.11
N PRO A 287 14.58 12.60 11.00
CA PRO A 287 14.83 11.16 11.08
C PRO A 287 13.58 10.33 11.43
N HIS A 288 12.56 10.93 12.04
CA HIS A 288 11.29 10.26 12.36
C HIS A 288 10.22 10.41 11.27
N GLY A 289 10.58 10.96 10.11
CA GLY A 289 9.63 11.31 9.04
C GLY A 289 8.87 12.62 9.31
N ILE A 290 8.00 13.00 8.37
CA ILE A 290 7.30 14.32 8.41
C ILE A 290 6.36 14.43 9.63
N PHE A 291 5.66 13.35 9.97
CA PHE A 291 4.65 13.28 11.06
C PHE A 291 5.01 12.26 12.14
N GLY A 292 6.27 11.78 12.18
CA GLY A 292 6.76 10.90 13.24
C GLY A 292 6.86 11.63 14.57
N LYS A 293 6.69 10.89 15.67
CA LYS A 293 6.90 11.41 17.03
C LYS A 293 8.33 11.13 17.46
N GLU A 294 8.95 12.07 18.16
CA GLU A 294 10.20 11.79 18.88
C GLU A 294 9.87 10.88 20.06
N GLU A 295 10.49 9.70 20.10
CA GLU A 295 10.48 8.88 21.31
C GLU A 295 11.32 9.60 22.38
N VAL A 296 10.67 10.14 23.40
CA VAL A 296 11.34 10.61 24.60
C VAL A 296 11.61 9.37 25.45
N GLU A 297 12.83 8.84 25.38
CA GLU A 297 13.29 7.86 26.39
C GLU A 297 13.15 8.50 27.76
N ARG A 298 12.16 8.04 28.54
CA ARG A 298 12.09 8.37 29.97
C ARG A 298 13.16 7.52 30.67
N VAL A 299 14.27 8.16 31.00
CA VAL A 299 15.32 7.64 31.88
C VAL A 299 14.76 7.43 33.27
#